data_7ed6bcd4c2200727c041825828690329
#
_entry.id   7ed6bcd4c2200727c041825828690329
#
_cell.length_a   1.000
_cell.length_b   1.000
_cell.length_c   1.000
_cell.angle_alpha   90.00
_cell.angle_beta   90.00
_cell.angle_gamma   90.00
#
_symmetry.space_group_name_H-M   'P 1'
#
loop_
_entity.id
_entity.type
_entity.pdbx_description
1 polymer ?
#
loop_
_entity_poly.entity_id
_entity_poly.type
_entity_poly.pdbx_seq_one_letter_code
_entity_poly.pdbx_strand_id
1 'polypeptide(L)'
;MWGAIGWFGWTLGCVSLYFDRMNASRLESALGAWRADLEPSRVRTDKETLMACIQNAGAVERNITAVLFPKSTEEVRKLVLTANRFQAPVHPISGGKNWGLGSRLPVRDGTVVVDLGGMNRIREFDVRHRYAVVEAGVTQRQLYERILGERAPLLLNVTGAPGDTSLVGNALERGVGYFASRADGLSGLEVVLGNGQVIRTGFGHFAGSRLTHLCRHGVGPSLDGLFVESCFGIVTAAGFDLIAAPEAHAVMISKIARPELLGDFIDALAALRRCGALNSVVHVGNRERTEIILAPLLLEQLHPGADASDPALRLQMKELLAAEGFGPWSAVGALMGSRAQVRDAKARVRAALKGLAKTIFLDDGTVAWAKRLGRALNFIPWVRGREAMLAAVEPLYGLARGIPTDAAMKSVYWPVGETQKAGDQNPDQSHSGLLFCVPMLPADGAAARDAVARVESTYARYGFTPYITLNMVEDRFIETVINLAFDRNDPERVKAAHACNDELTAAFVRDGLIPYRVGVQSMGQVVDPADPFWQTVGELKKALDPNGIIAPGRYCP
;
A
#
# COMPACT_ATOMS: atom_id res chain seq x y z
N MET A 1 34.81 15.80 52.14
CA MET A 1 34.40 15.90 50.72
C MET A 1 33.02 15.26 50.54
N TRP A 2 32.00 15.95 51.00
CA TRP A 2 30.58 15.55 50.80
C TRP A 2 29.83 16.81 50.40
N GLY A 3 29.22 16.82 49.23
CA GLY A 3 28.33 17.93 48.81
C GLY A 3 28.46 18.32 47.37
N ALA A 4 27.99 17.50 46.40
CA ALA A 4 27.72 17.93 45.03
C ALA A 4 26.91 16.94 44.17
N ILE A 5 26.11 16.01 44.74
CA ILE A 5 25.33 15.04 43.95
C ILE A 5 23.81 15.27 44.03
N GLY A 6 23.32 16.19 44.86
CA GLY A 6 21.87 16.36 45.14
C GLY A 6 21.10 17.34 44.28
N TRP A 7 21.75 18.21 43.47
CA TRP A 7 21.07 19.33 42.79
C TRP A 7 20.73 19.07 41.29
N PHE A 8 21.42 18.14 40.62
CA PHE A 8 21.17 17.88 39.19
C PHE A 8 19.93 17.01 38.92
N GLY A 9 19.53 16.14 39.80
CA GLY A 9 18.36 15.28 39.62
C GLY A 9 17.01 15.99 39.78
N TRP A 10 16.93 17.02 40.62
CA TRP A 10 15.70 17.78 40.90
C TRP A 10 15.40 18.83 39.79
N THR A 11 16.43 19.37 39.17
CA THR A 11 16.26 20.36 38.10
C THR A 11 15.78 19.73 36.77
N LEU A 12 16.27 18.53 36.43
CA LEU A 12 15.82 17.84 35.20
C LEU A 12 14.36 17.34 35.33
N GLY A 13 13.95 16.82 36.47
CA GLY A 13 12.57 16.40 36.73
C GLY A 13 11.58 17.55 36.73
N CYS A 14 11.94 18.69 37.35
CA CYS A 14 11.10 19.90 37.35
C CYS A 14 10.98 20.55 35.94
N VAL A 15 12.05 20.56 35.18
CA VAL A 15 12.07 21.09 33.81
C VAL A 15 11.21 20.21 32.89
N SER A 16 11.32 18.88 32.96
CA SER A 16 10.47 17.96 32.20
C SER A 16 8.99 18.15 32.53
N LEU A 17 8.61 18.17 33.81
CA LEU A 17 7.22 18.40 34.24
C LEU A 17 6.68 19.77 33.84
N TYR A 18 7.52 20.80 33.78
CA TYR A 18 7.13 22.13 33.33
C TYR A 18 6.89 22.16 31.81
N PHE A 19 7.76 21.54 31.01
CA PHE A 19 7.58 21.39 29.56
C PHE A 19 6.36 20.56 29.22
N ASP A 20 6.11 19.46 29.93
CA ASP A 20 4.93 18.62 29.73
C ASP A 20 3.63 19.37 30.04
N ARG A 21 3.62 20.16 31.12
CA ARG A 21 2.46 21.03 31.45
C ARG A 21 2.24 22.14 30.43
N MET A 22 3.28 22.76 29.92
CA MET A 22 3.17 23.78 28.87
C MET A 22 2.64 23.18 27.56
N ASN A 23 3.10 22.00 27.18
CA ASN A 23 2.62 21.31 26.00
C ASN A 23 1.16 20.89 26.15
N ALA A 24 0.75 20.40 27.31
CA ALA A 24 -0.64 20.08 27.61
C ALA A 24 -1.56 21.31 27.51
N SER A 25 -1.16 22.48 28.06
CA SER A 25 -1.92 23.72 27.99
C SER A 25 -2.05 24.25 26.56
N ARG A 26 -1.00 24.14 25.72
CA ARG A 26 -1.03 24.51 24.31
C ARG A 26 -1.98 23.61 23.53
N LEU A 27 -1.93 22.31 23.78
CA LEU A 27 -2.82 21.34 23.15
C LEU A 27 -4.28 21.58 23.50
N GLU A 28 -4.60 21.84 24.79
CA GLU A 28 -5.98 22.17 25.20
C GLU A 28 -6.48 23.45 24.51
N SER A 29 -5.62 24.47 24.37
CA SER A 29 -5.94 25.68 23.64
C SER A 29 -6.18 25.41 22.15
N ALA A 30 -5.38 24.54 21.54
CA ALA A 30 -5.57 24.09 20.16
C ALA A 30 -6.88 23.33 19.98
N LEU A 31 -7.21 22.41 20.89
CA LEU A 31 -8.47 21.65 20.88
C LEU A 31 -9.68 22.57 20.99
N GLY A 32 -9.61 23.60 21.86
CA GLY A 32 -10.65 24.63 21.96
C GLY A 32 -10.86 25.39 20.65
N ALA A 33 -9.78 25.81 19.99
CA ALA A 33 -9.83 26.51 18.70
C ALA A 33 -10.36 25.58 17.58
N TRP A 34 -9.91 24.34 17.50
CA TRP A 34 -10.42 23.36 16.52
C TRP A 34 -11.90 23.06 16.70
N ARG A 35 -12.42 23.01 17.95
CA ARG A 35 -13.86 22.85 18.22
C ARG A 35 -14.68 24.07 17.78
N ALA A 36 -14.07 25.24 17.70
CA ALA A 36 -14.72 26.44 17.17
C ALA A 36 -14.72 26.47 15.62
N ASP A 37 -13.66 25.93 14.98
CA ASP A 37 -13.53 25.90 13.52
C ASP A 37 -14.24 24.73 12.85
N LEU A 38 -14.29 23.59 13.55
CA LEU A 38 -14.97 22.36 13.13
C LEU A 38 -16.20 22.13 14.03
N GLU A 39 -17.18 21.33 13.56
CA GLU A 39 -18.22 20.83 14.46
C GLU A 39 -17.56 20.10 15.64
N PRO A 40 -17.99 20.33 16.91
CA PRO A 40 -17.37 19.71 18.08
C PRO A 40 -17.31 18.17 18.02
N SER A 41 -18.30 17.52 17.38
CA SER A 41 -18.36 16.08 17.14
C SER A 41 -17.21 15.56 16.26
N ARG A 42 -16.57 16.44 15.50
CA ARG A 42 -15.46 16.11 14.59
C ARG A 42 -14.07 16.35 15.21
N VAL A 43 -14.00 16.73 16.48
CA VAL A 43 -12.78 16.84 17.29
C VAL A 43 -12.86 15.81 18.41
N ARG A 44 -12.30 14.65 18.19
CA ARG A 44 -12.45 13.50 19.08
C ARG A 44 -11.23 13.31 19.98
N THR A 45 -11.49 13.25 21.27
CA THR A 45 -10.48 13.01 22.32
C THR A 45 -10.90 11.88 23.24
N ASP A 46 -12.03 11.22 22.94
CA ASP A 46 -12.55 10.09 23.72
C ASP A 46 -11.69 8.84 23.53
N LYS A 47 -11.62 8.06 24.59
CA LYS A 47 -10.78 6.84 24.67
C LYS A 47 -11.09 5.84 23.56
N GLU A 48 -12.35 5.67 23.19
CA GLU A 48 -12.76 4.72 22.15
C GLU A 48 -12.16 5.09 20.79
N THR A 49 -12.32 6.34 20.36
CA THR A 49 -11.74 6.85 19.10
C THR A 49 -10.22 6.78 19.10
N LEU A 50 -9.57 7.15 20.20
CA LEU A 50 -8.11 7.10 20.30
C LEU A 50 -7.61 5.65 20.23
N MET A 51 -8.22 4.74 20.98
CA MET A 51 -7.86 3.32 20.95
C MET A 51 -8.05 2.70 19.57
N ALA A 52 -9.17 2.99 18.89
CA ALA A 52 -9.40 2.53 17.52
C ALA A 52 -8.35 3.07 16.52
N CYS A 53 -7.82 4.26 16.77
CA CYS A 53 -6.81 4.88 15.91
C CYS A 53 -5.39 4.32 16.15
N ILE A 54 -5.03 3.99 17.40
CA ILE A 54 -3.70 3.44 17.73
C ILE A 54 -3.57 1.95 17.51
N GLN A 55 -4.68 1.21 17.45
CA GLN A 55 -4.64 -0.19 17.04
C GLN A 55 -4.06 -0.31 15.63
N ASN A 56 -3.10 -1.21 15.45
CA ASN A 56 -2.44 -1.39 14.17
C ASN A 56 -1.90 -2.82 13.99
N ALA A 57 -1.94 -3.31 12.76
CA ALA A 57 -1.49 -4.66 12.42
C ALA A 57 0.01 -4.88 12.66
N GLY A 58 0.80 -3.82 12.71
CA GLY A 58 2.24 -3.90 12.98
C GLY A 58 2.60 -4.09 14.45
N ALA A 59 1.64 -4.01 15.38
CA ALA A 59 1.87 -3.99 16.83
C ALA A 59 2.90 -2.91 17.26
N VAL A 60 2.87 -1.75 16.61
CA VAL A 60 3.70 -0.59 16.96
C VAL A 60 3.00 0.21 18.03
N GLU A 61 3.71 0.54 19.09
CA GLU A 61 3.18 1.37 20.17
C GLU A 61 3.37 2.86 19.87
N ARG A 62 2.29 3.63 19.92
CA ARG A 62 2.29 5.09 19.83
C ARG A 62 1.14 5.69 20.62
N ASN A 63 1.34 6.91 21.09
CA ASN A 63 0.33 7.72 21.74
C ASN A 63 -0.11 8.87 20.83
N ILE A 64 -1.42 9.04 20.70
CA ILE A 64 -2.02 10.18 20.00
C ILE A 64 -2.91 10.94 20.97
N THR A 65 -3.14 12.23 20.70
CA THR A 65 -3.85 13.12 21.63
C THR A 65 -5.27 13.45 21.19
N ALA A 66 -5.53 13.43 19.90
CA ALA A 66 -6.85 13.68 19.32
C ALA A 66 -6.91 13.13 17.89
N VAL A 67 -8.13 13.00 17.38
CA VAL A 67 -8.44 12.74 15.97
C VAL A 67 -9.37 13.83 15.46
N LEU A 68 -9.00 14.50 14.35
CA LEU A 68 -9.75 15.57 13.70
C LEU A 68 -10.28 15.08 12.34
N PHE A 69 -11.54 15.41 12.04
CA PHE A 69 -12.23 14.96 10.83
C PHE A 69 -12.67 16.14 9.95
N PRO A 70 -11.76 16.82 9.22
CA PRO A 70 -12.13 17.89 8.30
C PRO A 70 -12.88 17.35 7.08
N LYS A 71 -13.76 18.18 6.47
CA LYS A 71 -14.57 17.85 5.28
C LYS A 71 -14.26 18.73 4.06
N SER A 72 -13.34 19.68 4.20
CA SER A 72 -12.98 20.60 3.11
C SER A 72 -11.53 21.07 3.23
N THR A 73 -10.95 21.50 2.10
CA THR A 73 -9.62 22.13 2.06
C THR A 73 -9.54 23.35 2.97
N GLU A 74 -10.61 24.14 3.06
CA GLU A 74 -10.64 25.31 3.95
C GLU A 74 -10.62 24.92 5.43
N GLU A 75 -11.30 23.85 5.82
CA GLU A 75 -11.21 23.33 7.19
C GLU A 75 -9.80 22.79 7.49
N VAL A 76 -9.16 22.08 6.55
CA VAL A 76 -7.75 21.66 6.69
C VAL A 76 -6.84 22.88 6.84
N ARG A 77 -7.06 23.95 6.06
CA ARG A 77 -6.29 25.20 6.17
C ARG A 77 -6.42 25.82 7.57
N LYS A 78 -7.63 25.98 8.08
CA LYS A 78 -7.88 26.50 9.43
C LYS A 78 -7.24 25.62 10.50
N LEU A 79 -7.37 24.30 10.35
CA LEU A 79 -6.75 23.32 11.23
C LEU A 79 -5.23 23.50 11.28
N VAL A 80 -4.57 23.64 10.14
CA VAL A 80 -3.12 23.85 10.03
C VAL A 80 -2.72 25.20 10.66
N LEU A 81 -3.47 26.27 10.45
CA LEU A 81 -3.21 27.58 11.08
C LEU A 81 -3.30 27.50 12.61
N THR A 82 -4.28 26.78 13.13
CA THR A 82 -4.41 26.52 14.57
C THR A 82 -3.25 25.66 15.08
N ALA A 83 -2.91 24.58 14.40
CA ALA A 83 -1.77 23.74 14.71
C ALA A 83 -0.46 24.54 14.76
N ASN A 84 -0.26 25.43 13.79
CA ASN A 84 0.88 26.32 13.70
C ASN A 84 0.93 27.31 14.87
N ARG A 85 -0.20 27.98 15.17
CA ARG A 85 -0.32 28.94 16.27
C ARG A 85 0.04 28.35 17.63
N PHE A 86 -0.41 27.12 17.90
CA PHE A 86 -0.20 26.44 19.18
C PHE A 86 0.97 25.44 19.17
N GLN A 87 1.66 25.30 18.02
CA GLN A 87 2.74 24.34 17.80
C GLN A 87 2.33 22.91 18.14
N ALA A 88 1.09 22.54 17.80
CA ALA A 88 0.52 21.23 18.00
C ALA A 88 0.80 20.35 16.75
N PRO A 89 1.60 19.27 16.86
CA PRO A 89 1.93 18.44 15.70
C PRO A 89 0.71 17.69 15.19
N VAL A 90 0.57 17.61 13.86
CA VAL A 90 -0.54 16.91 13.18
C VAL A 90 -0.02 15.86 12.22
N HIS A 91 -0.72 14.75 12.11
CA HIS A 91 -0.41 13.65 11.18
C HIS A 91 -1.60 13.39 10.26
N PRO A 92 -1.53 13.75 8.97
CA PRO A 92 -2.62 13.51 8.04
C PRO A 92 -2.68 12.05 7.60
N ILE A 93 -3.88 11.50 7.59
CA ILE A 93 -4.23 10.22 6.98
C ILE A 93 -5.43 10.38 6.07
N SER A 94 -5.59 9.52 5.08
CA SER A 94 -6.80 9.49 4.25
C SER A 94 -7.75 8.37 4.67
N GLY A 95 -7.38 7.10 4.52
CA GLY A 95 -8.19 5.98 5.00
C GLY A 95 -7.52 5.19 6.13
N GLY A 96 -6.30 5.53 6.48
CA GLY A 96 -5.54 4.89 7.57
C GLY A 96 -5.20 3.42 7.32
N LYS A 97 -5.16 2.97 6.05
CA LYS A 97 -4.97 1.56 5.66
C LYS A 97 -3.53 1.25 5.20
N ASN A 98 -2.55 1.91 5.80
CA ASN A 98 -1.14 1.64 5.54
C ASN A 98 -0.63 0.48 6.41
N TRP A 99 -1.37 -0.63 6.39
CA TRP A 99 -1.11 -1.82 7.20
C TRP A 99 0.30 -2.37 6.98
N GLY A 100 0.91 -2.82 8.07
CA GLY A 100 2.29 -3.30 8.05
C GLY A 100 3.36 -2.21 7.98
N LEU A 101 2.95 -0.94 7.77
CA LEU A 101 3.82 0.24 7.72
C LEU A 101 3.40 1.34 8.72
N GLY A 102 2.57 0.98 9.69
CA GLY A 102 2.13 1.88 10.77
C GLY A 102 0.65 2.25 10.76
N SER A 103 -0.13 1.82 9.76
CA SER A 103 -1.59 2.07 9.67
C SER A 103 -1.93 3.57 9.78
N ARG A 104 -2.48 4.02 10.91
CA ARG A 104 -2.86 5.42 11.20
C ARG A 104 -1.84 6.16 12.06
N LEU A 105 -0.76 5.47 12.47
CA LEU A 105 0.13 5.99 13.48
C LEU A 105 1.05 7.09 12.96
N PRO A 106 1.30 8.12 13.76
CA PRO A 106 2.37 9.07 13.51
C PRO A 106 3.75 8.45 13.83
N VAL A 107 4.81 9.08 13.37
CA VAL A 107 6.18 8.71 13.75
C VAL A 107 6.50 9.13 15.19
N ARG A 108 5.93 10.25 15.67
CA ARG A 108 6.18 10.80 17.00
C ARG A 108 4.94 10.76 17.87
N ASP A 109 5.13 10.43 19.14
CA ASP A 109 4.09 10.48 20.17
C ASP A 109 3.54 11.88 20.39
N GLY A 110 2.34 11.98 20.96
CA GLY A 110 1.69 13.25 21.27
C GLY A 110 1.14 14.01 20.04
N THR A 111 1.16 13.39 18.87
CA THR A 111 0.67 13.96 17.62
C THR A 111 -0.85 13.82 17.50
N VAL A 112 -1.49 14.83 16.92
CA VAL A 112 -2.93 14.81 16.56
C VAL A 112 -3.11 14.20 15.17
N VAL A 113 -3.97 13.22 15.03
CA VAL A 113 -4.30 12.62 13.73
C VAL A 113 -5.35 13.45 13.01
N VAL A 114 -5.13 13.71 11.73
CA VAL A 114 -6.08 14.42 10.83
C VAL A 114 -6.58 13.40 9.81
N ASP A 115 -7.80 12.91 10.01
CA ASP A 115 -8.44 11.92 9.14
C ASP A 115 -9.22 12.63 8.01
N LEU A 116 -8.67 12.53 6.80
CA LEU A 116 -9.25 13.12 5.58
C LEU A 116 -10.26 12.19 4.89
N GLY A 117 -10.60 11.05 5.47
CA GLY A 117 -11.53 10.07 4.89
C GLY A 117 -12.91 10.63 4.57
N GLY A 118 -13.34 11.67 5.29
CA GLY A 118 -14.58 12.41 5.02
C GLY A 118 -14.54 13.34 3.80
N MET A 119 -13.36 13.62 3.23
CA MET A 119 -13.18 14.37 2.00
C MET A 119 -13.20 13.39 0.80
N ASN A 120 -14.37 12.95 0.40
CA ASN A 120 -14.56 11.82 -0.50
C ASN A 120 -15.36 12.15 -1.79
N ARG A 121 -15.31 13.39 -2.24
CA ARG A 121 -15.96 13.80 -3.49
C ARG A 121 -15.07 13.56 -4.70
N ILE A 122 -15.64 13.01 -5.76
CA ILE A 122 -15.07 13.05 -7.12
C ILE A 122 -15.49 14.40 -7.69
N ARG A 123 -14.55 15.36 -7.74
CA ARG A 123 -14.81 16.76 -8.15
C ARG A 123 -15.00 16.89 -9.65
N GLU A 124 -14.27 16.07 -10.43
CA GLU A 124 -14.31 16.04 -11.89
C GLU A 124 -14.08 14.62 -12.38
N PHE A 125 -14.70 14.26 -13.53
CA PHE A 125 -14.51 12.98 -14.19
C PHE A 125 -14.54 13.20 -15.71
N ASP A 126 -13.37 13.12 -16.35
CA ASP A 126 -13.21 13.35 -17.79
C ASP A 126 -12.90 12.05 -18.54
N VAL A 127 -13.90 11.53 -19.21
CA VAL A 127 -13.79 10.30 -20.00
C VAL A 127 -12.89 10.49 -21.21
N ARG A 128 -12.93 11.67 -21.85
CA ARG A 128 -12.17 11.96 -23.07
C ARG A 128 -10.67 12.00 -22.81
N HIS A 129 -10.28 12.69 -21.74
CA HIS A 129 -8.87 12.86 -21.38
C HIS A 129 -8.40 11.85 -20.33
N ARG A 130 -9.31 11.01 -19.83
CA ARG A 130 -9.01 9.85 -18.96
C ARG A 130 -8.39 10.23 -17.63
N TYR A 131 -9.03 11.14 -16.90
CA TYR A 131 -8.65 11.47 -15.54
C TYR A 131 -9.88 11.71 -14.66
N ALA A 132 -9.67 11.67 -13.37
CA ALA A 132 -10.62 12.12 -12.37
C ALA A 132 -9.92 13.04 -11.37
N VAL A 133 -10.59 14.13 -10.95
CA VAL A 133 -10.12 14.94 -9.82
C VAL A 133 -10.81 14.42 -8.56
N VAL A 134 -10.03 13.91 -7.62
CA VAL A 134 -10.52 13.22 -6.44
C VAL A 134 -9.99 13.85 -5.16
N GLU A 135 -10.84 13.97 -4.15
CA GLU A 135 -10.42 14.36 -2.81
C GLU A 135 -9.68 13.23 -2.10
N ALA A 136 -8.92 13.55 -1.04
CA ALA A 136 -8.02 12.64 -0.36
C ALA A 136 -8.68 11.37 0.19
N GLY A 137 -9.96 11.40 0.54
CA GLY A 137 -10.73 10.27 1.06
C GLY A 137 -11.42 9.41 0.00
N VAL A 138 -11.37 9.79 -1.30
CA VAL A 138 -12.00 8.99 -2.36
C VAL A 138 -11.34 7.63 -2.47
N THR A 139 -12.16 6.58 -2.47
CA THR A 139 -11.70 5.18 -2.52
C THR A 139 -11.65 4.63 -3.95
N GLN A 140 -10.87 3.56 -4.14
CA GLN A 140 -10.83 2.90 -5.44
C GLN A 140 -12.17 2.29 -5.84
N ARG A 141 -13.01 1.86 -4.87
CA ARG A 141 -14.38 1.39 -5.13
C ARG A 141 -15.27 2.51 -5.66
N GLN A 142 -15.25 3.69 -5.01
CA GLN A 142 -16.05 4.84 -5.45
C GLN A 142 -15.72 5.28 -6.88
N LEU A 143 -14.43 5.35 -7.23
CA LEU A 143 -14.05 5.74 -8.60
C LEU A 143 -14.37 4.63 -9.61
N TYR A 144 -14.22 3.36 -9.24
CA TYR A 144 -14.62 2.24 -10.10
C TYR A 144 -16.14 2.23 -10.34
N GLU A 145 -16.96 2.46 -9.31
CA GLU A 145 -18.43 2.59 -9.42
C GLU A 145 -18.82 3.77 -10.32
N ARG A 146 -18.07 4.86 -10.28
CA ARG A 146 -18.26 6.01 -11.20
C ARG A 146 -17.99 5.60 -12.65
N ILE A 147 -16.90 4.88 -12.90
CA ILE A 147 -16.57 4.35 -14.24
C ILE A 147 -17.71 3.47 -14.77
N LEU A 148 -18.21 2.55 -13.95
CA LEU A 148 -19.32 1.66 -14.31
C LEU A 148 -20.63 2.42 -14.54
N GLY A 149 -20.99 3.34 -13.66
CA GLY A 149 -22.22 4.13 -13.74
C GLY A 149 -22.31 4.96 -15.03
N GLU A 150 -21.18 5.49 -15.47
CA GLU A 150 -21.09 6.22 -16.74
C GLU A 150 -20.84 5.32 -17.97
N ARG A 151 -20.68 4.01 -17.77
CA ARG A 151 -20.29 3.06 -18.83
C ARG A 151 -19.05 3.52 -19.58
N ALA A 152 -18.14 4.20 -18.88
CA ALA A 152 -16.94 4.74 -19.48
C ALA A 152 -16.00 3.62 -19.94
N PRO A 153 -15.42 3.68 -21.15
CA PRO A 153 -14.46 2.70 -21.65
C PRO A 153 -13.08 2.91 -21.02
N LEU A 154 -13.02 2.85 -19.67
CA LEU A 154 -11.85 3.14 -18.87
C LEU A 154 -11.58 2.01 -17.87
N LEU A 155 -10.31 1.84 -17.51
CA LEU A 155 -9.85 0.97 -16.43
C LEU A 155 -9.23 1.82 -15.31
N LEU A 156 -9.39 1.35 -14.10
CA LEU A 156 -8.73 1.93 -12.93
C LEU A 156 -7.42 1.18 -12.65
N ASN A 157 -6.34 1.91 -12.39
CA ASN A 157 -5.10 1.30 -11.86
C ASN A 157 -5.32 0.91 -10.39
N VAL A 158 -5.90 -0.28 -10.18
CA VAL A 158 -6.21 -0.82 -8.85
C VAL A 158 -4.96 -1.38 -8.16
N THR A 159 -5.02 -1.49 -6.86
CA THR A 159 -4.04 -2.22 -6.02
C THR A 159 -4.68 -3.44 -5.38
N GLY A 160 -3.89 -4.37 -4.87
CA GLY A 160 -4.38 -5.55 -4.13
C GLY A 160 -4.95 -5.25 -2.73
N ALA A 161 -4.97 -3.98 -2.31
CA ALA A 161 -5.67 -3.54 -1.10
C ALA A 161 -7.19 -3.49 -1.33
N PRO A 162 -8.02 -3.46 -0.25
CA PRO A 162 -9.47 -3.49 -0.38
C PRO A 162 -10.05 -2.30 -1.15
N GLY A 163 -11.29 -2.48 -1.64
CA GLY A 163 -11.99 -1.48 -2.45
C GLY A 163 -12.16 -0.12 -1.78
N ASP A 164 -12.19 -0.07 -0.46
CA ASP A 164 -12.29 1.17 0.34
C ASP A 164 -10.92 1.84 0.65
N THR A 165 -9.85 1.42 -0.01
CA THR A 165 -8.53 2.08 0.06
C THR A 165 -8.57 3.41 -0.70
N SER A 166 -8.07 4.49 -0.06
CA SER A 166 -7.93 5.80 -0.69
C SER A 166 -7.02 5.77 -1.91
N LEU A 167 -7.44 6.43 -2.98
CA LEU A 167 -6.64 6.61 -4.20
C LEU A 167 -5.43 7.51 -3.95
N VAL A 168 -5.68 8.70 -3.39
CA VAL A 168 -4.64 9.71 -3.14
C VAL A 168 -3.66 9.22 -2.08
N GLY A 169 -4.16 8.74 -0.93
CA GLY A 169 -3.29 8.27 0.15
C GLY A 169 -2.39 7.10 -0.28
N ASN A 170 -2.94 6.13 -1.02
CA ASN A 170 -2.13 5.02 -1.52
C ASN A 170 -1.09 5.46 -2.56
N ALA A 171 -1.42 6.42 -3.44
CA ALA A 171 -0.50 6.94 -4.43
C ALA A 171 0.63 7.77 -3.79
N LEU A 172 0.32 8.61 -2.78
CA LEU A 172 1.32 9.39 -2.03
C LEU A 172 2.28 8.49 -1.22
N GLU A 173 1.85 7.27 -0.88
CA GLU A 173 2.66 6.22 -0.23
C GLU A 173 3.29 5.25 -1.26
N ARG A 174 3.42 5.64 -2.52
CA ARG A 174 3.99 4.83 -3.61
C ARG A 174 3.42 3.42 -3.71
N GLY A 175 2.08 3.30 -3.57
CA GLY A 175 1.41 2.01 -3.71
C GLY A 175 1.59 1.41 -5.10
N VAL A 176 1.86 0.10 -5.16
CA VAL A 176 1.98 -0.65 -6.42
C VAL A 176 0.59 -0.92 -6.98
N GLY A 177 0.35 -0.48 -8.20
CA GLY A 177 -0.85 -0.83 -8.97
C GLY A 177 -0.65 -2.06 -9.86
N TYR A 178 -1.74 -2.53 -10.46
CA TYR A 178 -1.68 -3.66 -11.40
C TYR A 178 -1.17 -3.25 -12.79
N PHE A 179 -1.17 -1.96 -13.11
CA PHE A 179 -0.71 -1.47 -14.43
C PHE A 179 0.56 -0.63 -14.36
N ALA A 180 0.74 0.16 -13.30
CA ALA A 180 1.89 1.02 -13.08
C ALA A 180 2.02 1.39 -11.59
N SER A 181 3.08 2.08 -11.20
CA SER A 181 3.14 2.78 -9.91
C SER A 181 1.97 3.77 -9.81
N ARG A 182 1.31 3.83 -8.66
CA ARG A 182 0.16 4.73 -8.50
C ARG A 182 0.55 6.18 -8.34
N ALA A 183 1.75 6.46 -7.80
CA ALA A 183 2.28 7.80 -7.70
C ALA A 183 2.43 8.47 -9.08
N ASP A 184 2.73 7.67 -10.12
CA ASP A 184 2.88 8.17 -11.48
C ASP A 184 1.58 8.65 -12.11
N GLY A 185 0.44 8.21 -11.60
CA GLY A 185 -0.88 8.66 -12.03
C GLY A 185 -1.37 9.95 -11.36
N LEU A 186 -0.59 10.57 -10.47
CA LEU A 186 -0.99 11.82 -9.80
C LEU A 186 -0.59 13.05 -10.61
N SER A 187 -1.47 14.07 -10.63
CA SER A 187 -1.21 15.38 -11.25
C SER A 187 -2.03 16.48 -10.58
N GLY A 188 -1.52 17.72 -10.64
CA GLY A 188 -2.25 18.91 -10.19
C GLY A 188 -2.75 18.79 -8.75
N LEU A 189 -1.84 18.54 -7.81
CA LEU A 189 -2.17 18.38 -6.40
C LEU A 189 -2.67 19.69 -5.81
N GLU A 190 -3.70 19.64 -4.98
CA GLU A 190 -4.12 20.73 -4.09
C GLU A 190 -3.57 20.44 -2.69
N VAL A 191 -2.73 21.33 -2.17
CA VAL A 191 -1.95 21.09 -0.95
C VAL A 191 -2.07 22.24 0.01
N VAL A 192 -2.32 21.96 1.28
CA VAL A 192 -2.22 22.91 2.39
C VAL A 192 -0.84 22.79 3.01
N LEU A 193 -0.04 23.86 2.94
CA LEU A 193 1.30 23.95 3.53
C LEU A 193 1.24 24.29 5.03
N GLY A 194 2.35 24.06 5.76
CA GLY A 194 2.43 24.30 7.20
C GLY A 194 2.19 25.75 7.63
N ASN A 195 2.34 26.72 6.74
CA ASN A 195 1.99 28.12 6.96
C ASN A 195 0.51 28.46 6.65
N GLY A 196 -0.29 27.45 6.26
CA GLY A 196 -1.70 27.60 5.90
C GLY A 196 -1.95 28.10 4.46
N GLN A 197 -0.92 28.27 3.64
CA GLN A 197 -1.12 28.56 2.21
C GLN A 197 -1.67 27.32 1.50
N VAL A 198 -2.61 27.54 0.57
CA VAL A 198 -3.11 26.49 -0.33
C VAL A 198 -2.46 26.69 -1.68
N ILE A 199 -1.70 25.70 -2.11
CA ILE A 199 -1.06 25.72 -3.43
C ILE A 199 -1.69 24.66 -4.34
N ARG A 200 -1.55 24.86 -5.66
CA ARG A 200 -1.86 23.87 -6.68
C ARG A 200 -0.63 23.64 -7.54
N THR A 201 -0.25 22.39 -7.71
CA THR A 201 0.96 22.02 -8.45
C THR A 201 0.74 22.00 -9.98
N GLY A 202 1.81 21.83 -10.73
CA GLY A 202 1.77 21.78 -12.18
C GLY A 202 1.18 23.05 -12.80
N PHE A 203 0.28 22.92 -13.75
CA PHE A 203 -0.46 24.04 -14.33
C PHE A 203 -1.61 24.56 -13.44
N GLY A 204 -1.88 23.91 -12.30
CA GLY A 204 -3.00 24.23 -11.43
C GLY A 204 -2.90 25.61 -10.75
N HIS A 205 -1.72 26.22 -10.70
CA HIS A 205 -1.54 27.57 -10.16
C HIS A 205 -2.00 28.68 -11.14
N PHE A 206 -2.19 28.37 -12.41
CA PHE A 206 -2.76 29.31 -13.38
C PHE A 206 -4.29 29.24 -13.35
N ALA A 207 -4.93 30.36 -13.05
CA ALA A 207 -6.39 30.44 -13.04
C ALA A 207 -6.98 30.05 -14.40
N GLY A 208 -7.94 29.12 -14.41
CA GLY A 208 -8.61 28.65 -15.63
C GLY A 208 -7.77 27.74 -16.53
N SER A 209 -6.63 27.23 -16.06
CA SER A 209 -5.83 26.27 -16.82
C SER A 209 -6.64 25.02 -17.18
N ARG A 210 -6.65 24.65 -18.46
CA ARG A 210 -7.24 23.41 -18.96
C ARG A 210 -6.26 22.24 -18.94
N LEU A 211 -5.01 22.45 -18.52
CA LEU A 211 -3.93 21.46 -18.57
C LEU A 211 -3.55 20.92 -17.20
N THR A 212 -4.21 21.37 -16.14
CA THR A 212 -3.87 21.04 -14.74
C THR A 212 -3.71 19.54 -14.51
N HIS A 213 -4.61 18.74 -15.08
CA HIS A 213 -4.63 17.29 -14.91
C HIS A 213 -4.28 16.51 -16.19
N LEU A 214 -3.85 17.22 -17.25
CA LEU A 214 -3.45 16.61 -18.53
C LEU A 214 -1.94 16.57 -18.71
N CYS A 215 -1.22 17.45 -18.04
CA CYS A 215 0.22 17.54 -18.13
C CYS A 215 0.81 17.66 -16.72
N ARG A 216 1.56 16.65 -16.31
CA ARG A 216 2.16 16.56 -15.00
C ARG A 216 3.16 17.69 -14.71
N HIS A 217 3.90 18.12 -15.74
CA HIS A 217 4.89 19.17 -15.60
C HIS A 217 4.30 20.50 -16.05
N GLY A 218 4.26 21.48 -15.14
CA GLY A 218 3.90 22.85 -15.43
C GLY A 218 5.08 23.68 -15.95
N VAL A 219 4.96 25.00 -15.85
CA VAL A 219 6.07 25.93 -16.09
C VAL A 219 6.86 26.10 -14.79
N GLY A 220 8.16 25.94 -14.86
CA GLY A 220 9.05 25.99 -13.70
C GLY A 220 9.27 24.61 -13.04
N PRO A 221 9.70 24.58 -11.77
CA PRO A 221 9.95 23.34 -11.05
C PRO A 221 8.69 22.50 -10.86
N SER A 222 8.78 21.19 -11.02
CA SER A 222 7.70 20.26 -10.67
C SER A 222 7.68 20.05 -9.16
N LEU A 223 6.56 20.38 -8.52
CA LEU A 223 6.40 20.25 -7.07
C LEU A 223 5.64 18.97 -6.67
N ASP A 224 5.03 18.23 -7.60
CA ASP A 224 4.21 17.05 -7.27
C ASP A 224 5.01 16.02 -6.47
N GLY A 225 6.25 15.77 -6.86
CA GLY A 225 7.15 14.82 -6.18
C GLY A 225 7.50 15.19 -4.74
N LEU A 226 7.42 16.48 -4.37
CA LEU A 226 7.69 16.92 -2.99
C LEU A 226 6.66 16.41 -1.99
N PHE A 227 5.49 16.01 -2.45
CA PHE A 227 4.39 15.57 -1.58
C PHE A 227 4.21 14.05 -1.56
N VAL A 228 5.02 13.31 -2.31
CA VAL A 228 5.09 11.84 -2.27
C VAL A 228 6.07 11.44 -1.17
N GLU A 229 5.64 10.56 -0.26
CA GLU A 229 6.45 10.08 0.89
C GLU A 229 7.10 11.24 1.66
N SER A 230 6.31 12.23 2.05
CA SER A 230 6.84 13.46 2.65
C SER A 230 6.01 13.97 3.83
N CYS A 231 6.55 15.04 4.45
CA CYS A 231 5.92 15.77 5.55
C CYS A 231 5.72 17.26 5.21
N PHE A 232 5.75 17.63 3.93
CA PHE A 232 5.82 19.04 3.51
C PHE A 232 4.46 19.74 3.44
N GLY A 233 3.37 18.99 3.44
CA GLY A 233 2.03 19.54 3.32
C GLY A 233 0.95 18.47 3.43
N ILE A 234 -0.30 18.90 3.45
CA ILE A 234 -1.48 18.04 3.47
C ILE A 234 -2.16 18.11 2.11
N VAL A 235 -2.10 17.02 1.35
CA VAL A 235 -2.76 16.92 0.04
C VAL A 235 -4.26 16.70 0.27
N THR A 236 -5.09 17.61 -0.23
CA THR A 236 -6.55 17.57 -0.07
C THR A 236 -7.28 17.05 -1.31
N ALA A 237 -6.69 17.20 -2.49
CA ALA A 237 -7.21 16.67 -3.75
C ALA A 237 -6.07 16.48 -4.77
N ALA A 238 -6.31 15.61 -5.75
CA ALA A 238 -5.39 15.37 -6.86
C ALA A 238 -6.14 14.94 -8.13
N GLY A 239 -5.56 15.20 -9.28
CA GLY A 239 -5.89 14.48 -10.52
C GLY A 239 -5.35 13.05 -10.45
N PHE A 240 -6.14 12.10 -10.91
CA PHE A 240 -5.79 10.68 -10.95
C PHE A 240 -6.04 10.13 -12.35
N ASP A 241 -4.99 9.59 -12.99
CA ASP A 241 -5.04 9.09 -14.37
C ASP A 241 -5.86 7.80 -14.45
N LEU A 242 -6.61 7.68 -15.54
CA LEU A 242 -7.37 6.50 -15.93
C LEU A 242 -6.81 5.90 -17.23
N ILE A 243 -6.96 4.61 -17.39
CA ILE A 243 -6.41 3.85 -18.51
C ILE A 243 -7.53 3.61 -19.53
N ALA A 244 -7.27 3.86 -20.81
CA ALA A 244 -8.24 3.51 -21.86
C ALA A 244 -8.49 1.98 -21.86
N ALA A 245 -9.75 1.56 -21.88
CA ALA A 245 -10.08 0.15 -22.02
C ALA A 245 -9.53 -0.37 -23.37
N PRO A 246 -8.72 -1.44 -23.36
CA PRO A 246 -8.14 -1.98 -24.59
C PRO A 246 -9.19 -2.75 -25.40
N GLU A 247 -8.98 -2.86 -26.73
CA GLU A 247 -9.80 -3.72 -27.60
C GLU A 247 -9.73 -5.21 -27.19
N ALA A 248 -8.55 -5.64 -26.74
CA ALA A 248 -8.31 -7.00 -26.25
C ALA A 248 -7.46 -6.98 -24.97
N HIS A 249 -7.80 -7.89 -24.09
CA HIS A 249 -7.14 -8.08 -22.80
C HIS A 249 -6.95 -9.58 -22.55
N ALA A 250 -5.77 -9.95 -22.06
CA ALA A 250 -5.51 -11.30 -21.56
C ALA A 250 -4.63 -11.27 -20.32
N VAL A 251 -4.91 -12.12 -19.35
CA VAL A 251 -4.10 -12.29 -18.15
C VAL A 251 -3.20 -13.50 -18.35
N MET A 252 -1.89 -13.28 -18.24
CA MET A 252 -0.88 -14.32 -18.20
C MET A 252 -0.80 -14.89 -16.78
N ILE A 253 -0.81 -16.19 -16.66
CA ILE A 253 -0.46 -16.92 -15.43
C ILE A 253 0.66 -17.87 -15.79
N SER A 254 1.85 -17.68 -15.19
CA SER A 254 3.03 -18.53 -15.41
C SER A 254 3.40 -19.22 -14.12
N LYS A 255 3.71 -20.53 -14.18
CA LYS A 255 4.04 -21.38 -13.04
C LYS A 255 5.41 -22.00 -13.29
N ILE A 256 6.36 -21.74 -12.40
CA ILE A 256 7.74 -22.25 -12.45
C ILE A 256 7.80 -23.52 -11.61
N ALA A 257 8.31 -24.61 -12.19
CA ALA A 257 8.37 -25.91 -11.52
C ALA A 257 9.60 -26.09 -10.63
N ARG A 258 10.71 -25.38 -10.92
CA ARG A 258 12.00 -25.52 -10.24
C ARG A 258 12.48 -24.17 -9.73
N PRO A 259 12.85 -24.03 -8.44
CA PRO A 259 13.25 -22.74 -7.85
C PRO A 259 14.49 -22.14 -8.51
N GLU A 260 15.41 -22.97 -9.03
CA GLU A 260 16.66 -22.53 -9.69
C GLU A 260 16.40 -21.70 -10.94
N LEU A 261 15.24 -21.85 -11.57
CA LEU A 261 14.84 -21.11 -12.78
C LEU A 261 14.38 -19.67 -12.50
N LEU A 262 14.29 -19.24 -11.22
CA LEU A 262 13.79 -17.91 -10.88
C LEU A 262 14.59 -16.82 -11.60
N GLY A 263 15.91 -16.89 -11.59
CA GLY A 263 16.76 -15.87 -12.22
C GLY A 263 16.49 -15.73 -13.71
N ASP A 264 16.59 -16.83 -14.45
CA ASP A 264 16.35 -16.84 -15.90
C ASP A 264 14.91 -16.40 -16.25
N PHE A 265 13.96 -16.71 -15.36
CA PHE A 265 12.57 -16.29 -15.52
C PHE A 265 12.42 -14.77 -15.33
N ILE A 266 13.06 -14.18 -14.32
CA ILE A 266 13.08 -12.71 -14.10
C ILE A 266 13.71 -11.99 -15.29
N ASP A 267 14.85 -12.48 -15.81
CA ASP A 267 15.52 -11.90 -16.97
C ASP A 267 14.63 -11.97 -18.22
N ALA A 268 13.93 -13.08 -18.43
CA ALA A 268 12.98 -13.23 -19.53
C ALA A 268 11.78 -12.27 -19.40
N LEU A 269 11.25 -12.07 -18.19
CA LEU A 269 10.18 -11.10 -17.94
C LEU A 269 10.64 -9.66 -18.18
N ALA A 270 11.87 -9.29 -17.75
CA ALA A 270 12.44 -7.97 -18.00
C ALA A 270 12.59 -7.71 -19.51
N ALA A 271 13.04 -8.71 -20.27
CA ALA A 271 13.11 -8.61 -21.74
C ALA A 271 11.73 -8.45 -22.39
N LEU A 272 10.71 -9.17 -21.90
CA LEU A 272 9.32 -9.05 -22.38
C LEU A 272 8.69 -7.69 -22.03
N ARG A 273 9.02 -7.11 -20.88
CA ARG A 273 8.64 -5.73 -20.51
C ARG A 273 9.30 -4.72 -21.45
N ARG A 274 10.62 -4.84 -21.65
CA ARG A 274 11.41 -3.93 -22.51
C ARG A 274 10.94 -3.90 -23.94
N CYS A 275 10.49 -5.03 -24.49
CA CYS A 275 9.94 -5.07 -25.85
C CYS A 275 8.43 -4.76 -25.92
N GLY A 276 7.78 -4.39 -24.81
CA GLY A 276 6.37 -4.02 -24.74
C GLY A 276 5.38 -5.19 -24.87
N ALA A 277 5.85 -6.44 -24.87
CA ALA A 277 4.97 -7.60 -24.92
C ALA A 277 4.18 -7.78 -23.60
N LEU A 278 4.76 -7.40 -22.47
CA LEU A 278 4.09 -7.25 -21.18
C LEU A 278 3.96 -5.76 -20.88
N ASN A 279 2.76 -5.25 -20.81
CA ASN A 279 2.47 -3.83 -20.63
C ASN A 279 1.67 -3.51 -19.36
N SER A 280 1.73 -4.42 -18.39
CA SER A 280 1.24 -4.24 -17.01
C SER A 280 2.34 -4.60 -16.02
N VAL A 281 2.15 -4.30 -14.74
CA VAL A 281 3.00 -4.86 -13.68
C VAL A 281 2.91 -6.38 -13.71
N VAL A 282 4.06 -7.05 -13.54
CA VAL A 282 4.11 -8.51 -13.39
C VAL A 282 4.40 -8.84 -11.93
N HIS A 283 3.44 -9.50 -11.28
CA HIS A 283 3.54 -9.93 -9.88
C HIS A 283 4.07 -11.37 -9.85
N VAL A 284 5.28 -11.57 -9.33
CA VAL A 284 5.91 -12.89 -9.18
C VAL A 284 5.92 -13.25 -7.70
N GLY A 285 5.10 -14.23 -7.30
CA GLY A 285 4.96 -14.68 -5.92
C GLY A 285 5.61 -16.05 -5.68
N ASN A 286 6.24 -16.25 -4.50
CA ASN A 286 6.67 -17.56 -4.08
C ASN A 286 5.46 -18.47 -3.74
N ARG A 287 5.72 -19.76 -3.48
CA ARG A 287 4.69 -20.74 -3.13
C ARG A 287 3.85 -20.29 -1.94
N GLU A 288 4.52 -19.89 -0.89
CA GLU A 288 3.90 -19.48 0.38
C GLU A 288 3.00 -18.27 0.17
N ARG A 289 3.44 -17.30 -0.63
CA ARG A 289 2.62 -16.13 -1.02
C ARG A 289 1.40 -16.54 -1.84
N THR A 290 1.55 -17.46 -2.78
CA THR A 290 0.46 -17.97 -3.60
C THR A 290 -0.56 -18.73 -2.74
N GLU A 291 -0.09 -19.52 -1.78
CA GLU A 291 -0.92 -20.27 -0.83
C GLU A 291 -1.80 -19.34 0.00
N ILE A 292 -1.21 -18.33 0.67
CA ILE A 292 -2.01 -17.44 1.54
C ILE A 292 -3.04 -16.60 0.78
N ILE A 293 -2.85 -16.39 -0.52
CA ILE A 293 -3.83 -15.70 -1.38
C ILE A 293 -4.96 -16.64 -1.79
N LEU A 294 -4.64 -17.84 -2.28
CA LEU A 294 -5.61 -18.74 -2.93
C LEU A 294 -6.27 -19.71 -1.95
N ALA A 295 -5.56 -20.20 -0.94
CA ALA A 295 -6.10 -21.20 -0.01
C ALA A 295 -7.36 -20.72 0.73
N PRO A 296 -7.43 -19.50 1.31
CA PRO A 296 -8.65 -19.04 1.96
C PRO A 296 -9.83 -18.86 1.00
N LEU A 297 -9.56 -18.50 -0.26
CA LEU A 297 -10.59 -18.37 -1.29
C LEU A 297 -11.11 -19.75 -1.72
N LEU A 298 -10.23 -20.73 -1.84
CA LEU A 298 -10.61 -22.12 -2.12
C LEU A 298 -11.40 -22.72 -0.96
N LEU A 299 -10.98 -22.48 0.28
CA LEU A 299 -11.67 -22.96 1.47
C LEU A 299 -13.12 -22.46 1.49
N GLU A 300 -13.32 -21.18 1.21
CA GLU A 300 -14.66 -20.59 1.15
C GLU A 300 -15.54 -21.19 0.06
N GLN A 301 -14.96 -21.55 -1.10
CA GLN A 301 -15.70 -22.18 -2.20
C GLN A 301 -16.05 -23.64 -1.93
N LEU A 302 -15.15 -24.40 -1.30
CA LEU A 302 -15.31 -25.84 -1.08
C LEU A 302 -16.00 -26.15 0.25
N HIS A 303 -15.76 -25.35 1.27
CA HIS A 303 -16.23 -25.52 2.65
C HIS A 303 -16.73 -24.19 3.24
N PRO A 304 -17.83 -23.62 2.74
CA PRO A 304 -18.34 -22.33 3.22
C PRO A 304 -18.56 -22.33 4.74
N GLY A 305 -17.99 -21.36 5.44
CA GLY A 305 -18.10 -21.22 6.90
C GLY A 305 -17.18 -22.12 7.72
N ALA A 306 -16.29 -22.87 7.07
CA ALA A 306 -15.30 -23.70 7.78
C ALA A 306 -14.25 -22.85 8.52
N ASP A 307 -13.70 -23.43 9.57
CA ASP A 307 -12.63 -22.80 10.37
C ASP A 307 -11.30 -22.82 9.60
N ALA A 308 -10.74 -21.62 9.37
CA ALA A 308 -9.45 -21.46 8.71
C ALA A 308 -8.26 -21.97 9.56
N SER A 309 -8.46 -22.26 10.84
CA SER A 309 -7.44 -22.84 11.72
C SER A 309 -7.35 -24.37 11.62
N ASP A 310 -8.34 -25.06 11.01
CA ASP A 310 -8.35 -26.53 10.89
C ASP A 310 -7.16 -27.03 10.06
N PRO A 311 -6.21 -27.79 10.68
CA PRO A 311 -5.02 -28.26 10.00
C PRO A 311 -5.30 -29.22 8.82
N ALA A 312 -6.39 -30.01 8.89
CA ALA A 312 -6.75 -30.95 7.82
C ALA A 312 -7.25 -30.20 6.59
N LEU A 313 -8.08 -29.17 6.79
CA LEU A 313 -8.55 -28.31 5.69
C LEU A 313 -7.41 -27.48 5.08
N ARG A 314 -6.50 -26.97 5.90
CA ARG A 314 -5.30 -26.27 5.40
C ARG A 314 -4.41 -27.17 4.55
N LEU A 315 -4.18 -28.41 5.00
CA LEU A 315 -3.44 -29.41 4.22
C LEU A 315 -4.14 -29.71 2.90
N GLN A 316 -5.46 -29.94 2.93
CA GLN A 316 -6.26 -30.17 1.72
C GLN A 316 -6.13 -29.02 0.70
N MET A 317 -6.23 -27.75 1.15
CA MET A 317 -6.07 -26.59 0.27
C MET A 317 -4.67 -26.55 -0.36
N LYS A 318 -3.63 -26.83 0.42
CA LYS A 318 -2.24 -26.90 -0.05
C LYS A 318 -2.04 -28.00 -1.10
N GLU A 319 -2.60 -29.19 -0.88
CA GLU A 319 -2.54 -30.31 -1.82
C GLU A 319 -3.28 -29.99 -3.13
N LEU A 320 -4.45 -29.33 -3.05
CA LEU A 320 -5.20 -28.90 -4.24
C LEU A 320 -4.40 -27.88 -5.06
N LEU A 321 -3.75 -26.91 -4.43
CA LEU A 321 -2.90 -25.93 -5.12
C LEU A 321 -1.69 -26.60 -5.79
N ALA A 322 -1.07 -27.57 -5.11
CA ALA A 322 0.04 -28.34 -5.67
C ALA A 322 -0.41 -29.19 -6.88
N ALA A 323 -1.57 -29.83 -6.80
CA ALA A 323 -2.16 -30.61 -7.89
C ALA A 323 -2.49 -29.76 -9.13
N GLU A 324 -2.86 -28.48 -8.93
CA GLU A 324 -3.04 -27.50 -10.02
C GLU A 324 -1.70 -26.98 -10.57
N GLY A 325 -0.57 -27.44 -10.05
CA GLY A 325 0.78 -27.11 -10.51
C GLY A 325 1.29 -25.74 -10.05
N PHE A 326 0.74 -25.18 -8.98
CA PHE A 326 1.37 -24.04 -8.31
C PHE A 326 2.66 -24.53 -7.63
N GLY A 327 3.79 -24.21 -8.27
CA GLY A 327 5.13 -24.62 -7.86
C GLY A 327 5.80 -23.59 -6.93
N PRO A 328 7.14 -23.58 -6.87
CA PRO A 328 7.90 -22.67 -6.02
C PRO A 328 7.64 -21.21 -6.33
N TRP A 329 7.35 -20.86 -7.59
CA TRP A 329 7.05 -19.49 -8.02
C TRP A 329 5.91 -19.46 -9.02
N SER A 330 5.11 -18.40 -8.96
CA SER A 330 4.02 -18.13 -9.89
C SER A 330 4.00 -16.66 -10.26
N ALA A 331 3.67 -16.34 -11.51
CA ALA A 331 3.60 -14.97 -11.99
C ALA A 331 2.25 -14.66 -12.62
N VAL A 332 1.78 -13.42 -12.40
CA VAL A 332 0.56 -12.88 -13.01
C VAL A 332 0.88 -11.53 -13.64
N GLY A 333 0.43 -11.30 -14.88
CA GLY A 333 0.55 -10.05 -15.60
C GLY A 333 -0.50 -9.94 -16.69
N ALA A 334 -0.79 -8.73 -17.15
CA ALA A 334 -1.76 -8.50 -18.22
C ALA A 334 -1.09 -8.15 -19.54
N LEU A 335 -1.74 -8.54 -20.63
CA LEU A 335 -1.44 -8.16 -22.01
C LEU A 335 -2.63 -7.37 -22.53
N MET A 336 -2.41 -6.13 -22.95
CA MET A 336 -3.47 -5.20 -23.36
C MET A 336 -3.12 -4.54 -24.69
N GLY A 337 -4.12 -4.30 -25.52
CA GLY A 337 -3.95 -3.61 -26.79
C GLY A 337 -5.00 -4.01 -27.81
N SER A 338 -4.67 -3.90 -29.11
CA SER A 338 -5.49 -4.47 -30.18
C SER A 338 -5.43 -6.01 -30.15
N ARG A 339 -6.38 -6.67 -30.80
CA ARG A 339 -6.36 -8.15 -30.93
C ARG A 339 -5.07 -8.68 -31.55
N ALA A 340 -4.50 -7.93 -32.50
CA ALA A 340 -3.24 -8.29 -33.15
C ALA A 340 -2.06 -8.19 -32.17
N GLN A 341 -1.97 -7.10 -31.40
CA GLN A 341 -0.94 -6.90 -30.38
C GLN A 341 -0.99 -7.96 -29.29
N VAL A 342 -2.18 -8.25 -28.75
CA VAL A 342 -2.32 -9.29 -27.71
C VAL A 342 -1.97 -10.68 -28.25
N ARG A 343 -2.30 -11.00 -29.51
CA ARG A 343 -1.91 -12.26 -30.14
C ARG A 343 -0.40 -12.38 -30.29
N ASP A 344 0.28 -11.33 -30.79
CA ASP A 344 1.75 -11.29 -30.91
C ASP A 344 2.40 -11.39 -29.53
N ALA A 345 1.93 -10.64 -28.54
CA ALA A 345 2.40 -10.68 -27.17
C ALA A 345 2.29 -12.09 -26.57
N LYS A 346 1.15 -12.79 -26.76
CA LYS A 346 0.99 -14.20 -26.32
C LYS A 346 2.04 -15.12 -26.98
N ALA A 347 2.37 -14.92 -28.26
CA ALA A 347 3.39 -15.69 -28.96
C ALA A 347 4.79 -15.41 -28.41
N ARG A 348 5.17 -14.17 -28.22
CA ARG A 348 6.46 -13.75 -27.61
C ARG A 348 6.62 -14.29 -26.21
N VAL A 349 5.61 -14.17 -25.35
CA VAL A 349 5.62 -14.71 -23.99
C VAL A 349 5.82 -16.22 -24.00
N ARG A 350 5.09 -16.97 -24.85
CA ARG A 350 5.28 -18.44 -24.98
C ARG A 350 6.70 -18.81 -25.41
N ALA A 351 7.27 -18.05 -26.35
CA ALA A 351 8.63 -18.30 -26.83
C ALA A 351 9.67 -18.01 -25.77
N ALA A 352 9.59 -16.87 -25.08
CA ALA A 352 10.54 -16.44 -24.06
C ALA A 352 10.51 -17.33 -22.81
N LEU A 353 9.33 -17.81 -22.41
CA LEU A 353 9.16 -18.62 -21.20
C LEU A 353 9.19 -20.14 -21.48
N LYS A 354 9.48 -20.55 -22.72
CA LYS A 354 9.62 -21.97 -23.07
C LYS A 354 10.76 -22.64 -22.30
N GLY A 355 10.43 -23.71 -21.57
CA GLY A 355 11.41 -24.41 -20.71
C GLY A 355 11.60 -23.79 -19.32
N LEU A 356 11.17 -22.54 -19.11
CA LEU A 356 11.24 -21.86 -17.80
C LEU A 356 9.95 -22.03 -17.00
N ALA A 357 8.79 -21.87 -17.64
CA ALA A 357 7.51 -21.87 -16.95
C ALA A 357 6.39 -22.47 -17.83
N LYS A 358 5.40 -23.08 -17.15
CA LYS A 358 4.12 -23.42 -17.78
C LYS A 358 3.23 -22.19 -17.76
N THR A 359 2.94 -21.64 -18.94
CA THR A 359 2.18 -20.38 -19.10
C THR A 359 0.82 -20.64 -19.71
N ILE A 360 -0.22 -20.11 -19.09
CA ILE A 360 -1.60 -20.07 -19.58
C ILE A 360 -2.05 -18.62 -19.72
N PHE A 361 -3.05 -18.39 -20.58
CA PHE A 361 -3.67 -17.07 -20.77
C PHE A 361 -5.16 -17.20 -20.52
N LEU A 362 -5.69 -16.30 -19.68
CA LEU A 362 -7.11 -16.16 -19.44
C LEU A 362 -7.59 -14.88 -20.12
N ASP A 363 -8.72 -14.96 -20.82
CA ASP A 363 -9.49 -13.83 -21.32
C ASP A 363 -10.98 -14.04 -20.99
N ASP A 364 -11.80 -13.02 -21.19
CA ASP A 364 -13.22 -13.08 -20.82
C ASP A 364 -13.96 -14.23 -21.49
N GLY A 365 -13.62 -14.54 -22.76
CA GLY A 365 -14.21 -15.65 -23.48
C GLY A 365 -13.87 -16.99 -22.85
N THR A 366 -12.59 -17.18 -22.50
CA THR A 366 -12.09 -18.42 -21.83
C THR A 366 -12.73 -18.59 -20.46
N VAL A 367 -12.80 -17.51 -19.67
CA VAL A 367 -13.42 -17.53 -18.32
C VAL A 367 -14.92 -17.81 -18.42
N ALA A 368 -15.63 -17.14 -19.34
CA ALA A 368 -17.07 -17.36 -19.52
C ALA A 368 -17.38 -18.79 -20.01
N TRP A 369 -16.57 -19.32 -20.94
CA TRP A 369 -16.71 -20.70 -21.41
C TRP A 369 -16.44 -21.72 -20.30
N ALA A 370 -15.36 -21.54 -19.53
CA ALA A 370 -15.02 -22.42 -18.42
C ALA A 370 -16.12 -22.44 -17.34
N LYS A 371 -16.72 -21.28 -17.03
CA LYS A 371 -17.86 -21.17 -16.09
C LYS A 371 -19.12 -21.88 -16.61
N ARG A 372 -19.41 -21.80 -17.93
CA ARG A 372 -20.56 -22.51 -18.52
C ARG A 372 -20.36 -24.01 -18.45
N LEU A 373 -19.16 -24.48 -18.81
CA LEU A 373 -18.83 -25.90 -18.80
C LEU A 373 -18.81 -26.45 -17.36
N GLY A 374 -18.22 -25.72 -16.40
CA GLY A 374 -18.18 -26.07 -14.98
C GLY A 374 -19.58 -26.28 -14.43
N ARG A 375 -20.49 -25.29 -14.63
CA ARG A 375 -21.88 -25.41 -14.19
C ARG A 375 -22.63 -26.59 -14.80
N ALA A 376 -22.38 -26.91 -16.06
CA ALA A 376 -23.03 -28.03 -16.75
C ALA A 376 -22.56 -29.39 -16.26
N LEU A 377 -21.30 -29.48 -15.76
CA LEU A 377 -20.63 -30.73 -15.37
C LEU A 377 -20.29 -30.81 -13.87
N ASN A 378 -20.88 -29.96 -13.02
CA ASN A 378 -20.56 -29.84 -11.59
C ASN A 378 -20.88 -31.12 -10.77
N PHE A 379 -21.64 -32.04 -11.33
CA PHE A 379 -21.89 -33.35 -10.72
C PHE A 379 -20.65 -34.27 -10.71
N ILE A 380 -19.61 -33.92 -11.49
CA ILE A 380 -18.35 -34.65 -11.54
C ILE A 380 -17.39 -34.05 -10.49
N PRO A 381 -16.90 -34.82 -9.50
CA PRO A 381 -16.06 -34.27 -8.41
C PRO A 381 -14.81 -33.51 -8.89
N TRP A 382 -14.14 -34.03 -9.93
CA TRP A 382 -12.97 -33.35 -10.51
C TRP A 382 -13.32 -31.99 -11.15
N VAL A 383 -14.49 -31.87 -11.79
CA VAL A 383 -14.96 -30.59 -12.38
C VAL A 383 -15.29 -29.60 -11.28
N ARG A 384 -15.88 -30.06 -10.18
CA ARG A 384 -16.19 -29.20 -9.01
C ARG A 384 -14.94 -28.57 -8.40
N GLY A 385 -13.84 -29.33 -8.26
CA GLY A 385 -12.56 -28.80 -7.79
C GLY A 385 -12.00 -27.69 -8.72
N ARG A 386 -12.12 -27.89 -10.03
CA ARG A 386 -11.68 -26.87 -11.02
C ARG A 386 -12.59 -25.65 -11.07
N GLU A 387 -13.89 -25.82 -10.89
CA GLU A 387 -14.83 -24.71 -10.77
C GLU A 387 -14.53 -23.86 -9.52
N ALA A 388 -14.27 -24.52 -8.38
CA ALA A 388 -13.87 -23.85 -7.16
C ALA A 388 -12.54 -23.08 -7.34
N MET A 389 -11.56 -23.66 -8.04
CA MET A 389 -10.30 -22.98 -8.37
C MET A 389 -10.54 -21.76 -9.26
N LEU A 390 -11.37 -21.86 -10.28
CA LEU A 390 -11.70 -20.73 -11.16
C LEU A 390 -12.40 -19.62 -10.37
N ALA A 391 -13.34 -19.98 -9.49
CA ALA A 391 -14.04 -19.01 -8.63
C ALA A 391 -13.07 -18.34 -7.64
N ALA A 392 -12.09 -19.06 -7.10
CA ALA A 392 -11.07 -18.51 -6.22
C ALA A 392 -10.10 -17.56 -6.95
N VAL A 393 -9.78 -17.84 -8.21
CA VAL A 393 -8.87 -16.98 -9.02
C VAL A 393 -9.60 -15.77 -9.63
N GLU A 394 -10.91 -15.81 -9.81
CA GLU A 394 -11.67 -14.78 -10.51
C GLU A 394 -11.51 -13.37 -9.92
N PRO A 395 -11.57 -13.13 -8.59
CA PRO A 395 -11.35 -11.81 -8.03
C PRO A 395 -9.95 -11.24 -8.34
N LEU A 396 -8.93 -12.12 -8.38
CA LEU A 396 -7.56 -11.75 -8.74
C LEU A 396 -7.40 -11.47 -10.24
N TYR A 397 -8.12 -12.22 -11.08
CA TYR A 397 -8.28 -11.91 -12.50
C TYR A 397 -8.90 -10.53 -12.69
N GLY A 398 -9.89 -10.18 -11.86
CA GLY A 398 -10.52 -8.86 -11.83
C GLY A 398 -9.54 -7.72 -11.56
N LEU A 399 -8.60 -7.89 -10.61
CA LEU A 399 -7.55 -6.90 -10.34
C LEU A 399 -6.71 -6.58 -11.60
N ALA A 400 -6.31 -7.61 -12.34
CA ALA A 400 -5.59 -7.44 -13.60
C ALA A 400 -6.46 -6.80 -14.72
N ARG A 401 -7.74 -6.57 -14.46
CA ARG A 401 -8.71 -5.88 -15.31
C ARG A 401 -9.15 -4.52 -14.77
N GLY A 402 -8.50 -4.04 -13.72
CA GLY A 402 -8.84 -2.77 -13.08
C GLY A 402 -10.11 -2.81 -12.20
N ILE A 403 -10.51 -4.00 -11.75
CA ILE A 403 -11.66 -4.20 -10.88
C ILE A 403 -11.17 -4.37 -9.43
N PRO A 404 -11.49 -3.45 -8.51
CA PRO A 404 -11.08 -3.59 -7.11
C PRO A 404 -11.82 -4.75 -6.44
N THR A 405 -11.13 -5.44 -5.51
CA THR A 405 -11.71 -6.55 -4.74
C THR A 405 -11.21 -6.54 -3.31
N ASP A 406 -12.04 -7.05 -2.40
CA ASP A 406 -11.66 -7.28 -1.00
C ASP A 406 -11.09 -8.69 -0.77
N ALA A 407 -11.17 -9.57 -1.77
CA ALA A 407 -10.79 -10.97 -1.66
C ALA A 407 -9.32 -11.19 -1.25
N ALA A 408 -8.41 -10.30 -1.69
CA ALA A 408 -6.99 -10.38 -1.35
C ALA A 408 -6.72 -10.19 0.16
N MET A 409 -7.63 -9.56 0.90
CA MET A 409 -7.49 -9.33 2.35
C MET A 409 -7.47 -10.62 3.18
N LYS A 410 -8.09 -11.69 2.70
CA LYS A 410 -8.06 -13.00 3.37
C LYS A 410 -6.63 -13.52 3.57
N SER A 411 -5.70 -13.09 2.73
CA SER A 411 -4.28 -13.43 2.85
C SER A 411 -3.59 -12.86 4.10
N VAL A 412 -4.17 -11.84 4.73
CA VAL A 412 -3.63 -11.24 5.96
C VAL A 412 -3.99 -12.10 7.18
N TYR A 413 -5.18 -12.69 7.18
CA TYR A 413 -5.73 -13.48 8.31
C TYR A 413 -5.29 -14.95 8.25
N TRP A 414 -5.14 -15.51 7.06
CA TRP A 414 -4.79 -16.90 6.84
C TRP A 414 -3.53 -17.39 7.56
N PRO A 415 -2.40 -16.64 7.61
CA PRO A 415 -1.16 -17.12 8.26
C PRO A 415 -1.34 -17.50 9.73
N VAL A 416 -2.21 -16.78 10.46
CA VAL A 416 -2.46 -17.01 11.90
C VAL A 416 -3.68 -17.90 12.15
N GLY A 417 -4.30 -18.46 11.10
CA GLY A 417 -5.49 -19.31 11.25
C GLY A 417 -6.77 -18.56 11.54
N GLU A 418 -6.79 -17.24 11.35
CA GLU A 418 -7.98 -16.42 11.56
C GLU A 418 -8.87 -16.43 10.31
N THR A 419 -10.17 -16.47 10.51
CA THR A 419 -11.16 -16.31 9.42
C THR A 419 -11.64 -14.87 9.38
N GLN A 420 -11.45 -14.20 8.23
CA GLN A 420 -12.00 -12.86 8.04
C GLN A 420 -13.52 -12.89 8.15
N LYS A 421 -14.08 -12.11 9.07
CA LYS A 421 -15.53 -11.95 9.22
C LYS A 421 -16.10 -11.17 8.04
N ALA A 422 -17.33 -11.50 7.65
CA ALA A 422 -18.03 -10.77 6.59
C ALA A 422 -18.15 -9.27 6.97
N GLY A 423 -17.72 -8.39 6.08
CA GLY A 423 -17.74 -6.94 6.29
C GLY A 423 -16.55 -6.39 7.09
N ASP A 424 -15.71 -7.23 7.68
CA ASP A 424 -14.51 -6.80 8.39
C ASP A 424 -13.33 -6.71 7.41
N GLN A 425 -12.88 -5.48 7.15
CA GLN A 425 -11.77 -5.19 6.24
C GLN A 425 -10.60 -4.53 7.00
N ASN A 426 -10.58 -4.62 8.34
CA ASN A 426 -9.61 -3.91 9.16
C ASN A 426 -8.76 -4.87 10.01
N PRO A 427 -7.59 -5.34 9.52
CA PRO A 427 -6.69 -6.18 10.30
C PRO A 427 -6.12 -5.50 11.55
N ASP A 428 -6.20 -4.17 11.66
CA ASP A 428 -5.79 -3.47 12.87
C ASP A 428 -6.59 -3.92 14.11
N GLN A 429 -7.80 -4.41 13.93
CA GLN A 429 -8.70 -4.89 15.00
C GLN A 429 -8.62 -6.40 15.23
N SER A 430 -7.87 -7.15 14.42
CA SER A 430 -7.69 -8.60 14.55
C SER A 430 -6.43 -8.94 15.35
N HIS A 431 -6.20 -10.22 15.65
CA HIS A 431 -4.92 -10.68 16.21
C HIS A 431 -3.86 -10.96 15.13
N SER A 432 -4.23 -10.85 13.86
CA SER A 432 -3.28 -10.99 12.76
C SER A 432 -2.30 -9.82 12.73
N GLY A 433 -1.02 -10.13 12.90
CA GLY A 433 0.08 -9.18 12.81
C GLY A 433 0.70 -9.16 11.43
N LEU A 434 1.12 -7.97 10.98
CA LEU A 434 1.70 -7.76 9.66
C LEU A 434 2.79 -6.68 9.71
N LEU A 435 3.96 -7.01 9.18
CA LEU A 435 5.03 -6.05 8.86
C LEU A 435 5.47 -6.23 7.41
N PHE A 436 5.99 -5.18 6.80
CA PHE A 436 6.56 -5.21 5.47
C PHE A 436 8.02 -4.78 5.45
N CYS A 437 8.85 -5.54 4.73
CA CYS A 437 10.12 -5.09 4.20
C CYS A 437 9.98 -5.00 2.66
N VAL A 438 10.32 -3.85 2.07
CA VAL A 438 9.97 -3.55 0.67
C VAL A 438 11.16 -3.00 -0.13
N PRO A 439 12.27 -3.76 -0.25
CA PRO A 439 13.47 -3.32 -0.97
C PRO A 439 13.21 -3.18 -2.46
N MET A 440 13.91 -2.24 -3.10
CA MET A 440 14.00 -2.18 -4.55
C MET A 440 15.18 -3.00 -5.05
N LEU A 441 14.98 -3.74 -6.13
CA LEU A 441 16.01 -4.54 -6.77
C LEU A 441 16.20 -4.08 -8.22
N PRO A 442 17.40 -4.18 -8.79
CA PRO A 442 17.57 -4.18 -10.25
C PRO A 442 16.71 -5.30 -10.85
N ALA A 443 16.17 -5.08 -12.07
CA ALA A 443 15.38 -6.08 -12.77
C ALA A 443 16.31 -7.11 -13.46
N ASP A 444 17.06 -7.85 -12.64
CA ASP A 444 17.91 -8.95 -13.09
C ASP A 444 17.78 -10.18 -12.19
N GLY A 445 18.05 -11.34 -12.77
CA GLY A 445 17.84 -12.62 -12.12
C GLY A 445 18.83 -12.91 -10.99
N ALA A 446 20.03 -12.36 -11.01
CA ALA A 446 21.02 -12.54 -9.94
C ALA A 446 20.59 -11.78 -8.69
N ALA A 447 20.26 -10.49 -8.83
CA ALA A 447 19.75 -9.67 -7.72
C ALA A 447 18.48 -10.27 -7.10
N ALA A 448 17.57 -10.82 -7.91
CA ALA A 448 16.36 -11.47 -7.42
C ALA A 448 16.67 -12.72 -6.58
N ARG A 449 17.60 -13.61 -7.05
CA ARG A 449 18.00 -14.80 -6.30
C ARG A 449 18.69 -14.44 -4.98
N ASP A 450 19.61 -13.48 -5.00
CA ASP A 450 20.36 -13.06 -3.82
C ASP A 450 19.44 -12.45 -2.76
N ALA A 451 18.50 -11.62 -3.18
CA ALA A 451 17.48 -11.03 -2.30
C ALA A 451 16.59 -12.13 -1.67
N VAL A 452 16.11 -13.09 -2.46
CA VAL A 452 15.29 -14.21 -1.98
C VAL A 452 16.07 -15.05 -0.96
N ALA A 453 17.32 -15.43 -1.26
CA ALA A 453 18.16 -16.21 -0.35
C ALA A 453 18.40 -15.48 1.00
N ARG A 454 18.58 -14.15 0.94
CA ARG A 454 18.69 -13.33 2.16
C ARG A 454 17.39 -13.36 2.98
N VAL A 455 16.25 -13.19 2.35
CA VAL A 455 14.95 -13.26 3.04
C VAL A 455 14.76 -14.63 3.68
N GLU A 456 14.94 -15.71 2.93
CA GLU A 456 14.77 -17.09 3.41
C GLU A 456 15.69 -17.40 4.60
N SER A 457 16.98 -17.02 4.51
CA SER A 457 17.94 -17.24 5.59
C SER A 457 17.63 -16.42 6.84
N THR A 458 17.19 -15.17 6.69
CA THR A 458 16.81 -14.33 7.83
C THR A 458 15.54 -14.87 8.50
N TYR A 459 14.50 -15.13 7.72
CA TYR A 459 13.22 -15.65 8.25
C TYR A 459 13.38 -17.00 8.95
N ALA A 460 14.24 -17.90 8.42
CA ALA A 460 14.52 -19.19 9.04
C ALA A 460 15.12 -19.03 10.46
N ARG A 461 16.02 -18.05 10.70
CA ARG A 461 16.59 -17.81 12.02
C ARG A 461 15.56 -17.37 13.07
N TYR A 462 14.51 -16.66 12.64
CA TYR A 462 13.43 -16.19 13.50
C TYR A 462 12.20 -17.10 13.50
N GLY A 463 12.23 -18.20 12.73
CA GLY A 463 11.12 -19.16 12.62
C GLY A 463 9.87 -18.58 11.94
N PHE A 464 10.03 -17.70 10.96
CA PHE A 464 8.95 -17.15 10.13
C PHE A 464 8.90 -17.76 8.75
N THR A 465 7.71 -17.74 8.14
CA THR A 465 7.50 -18.12 6.75
C THR A 465 7.63 -16.89 5.86
N PRO A 466 8.50 -16.89 4.84
CA PRO A 466 8.66 -15.75 3.95
C PRO A 466 7.54 -15.71 2.90
N TYR A 467 6.77 -14.62 2.86
CA TYR A 467 5.76 -14.37 1.81
C TYR A 467 6.30 -13.29 0.87
N ILE A 468 6.87 -13.71 -0.26
CA ILE A 468 7.63 -12.85 -1.16
C ILE A 468 6.84 -12.56 -2.43
N THR A 469 6.75 -11.29 -2.81
CA THR A 469 6.27 -10.86 -4.12
C THR A 469 7.31 -9.94 -4.77
N LEU A 470 7.76 -10.29 -5.97
CA LEU A 470 8.62 -9.48 -6.82
C LEU A 470 7.73 -8.80 -7.85
N ASN A 471 7.49 -7.50 -7.70
CA ASN A 471 6.63 -6.72 -8.60
C ASN A 471 7.51 -6.05 -9.66
N MET A 472 7.54 -6.59 -10.86
CA MET A 472 8.21 -5.95 -11.99
C MET A 472 7.32 -4.82 -12.51
N VAL A 473 7.46 -3.65 -11.91
CA VAL A 473 6.71 -2.44 -12.26
C VAL A 473 7.17 -1.93 -13.62
N GLU A 474 8.48 -1.91 -13.83
CA GLU A 474 9.12 -1.57 -15.09
C GLU A 474 10.18 -2.62 -15.49
N ASP A 475 10.85 -2.42 -16.62
CA ASP A 475 11.89 -3.32 -17.13
C ASP A 475 13.26 -3.12 -16.47
N ARG A 476 13.43 -2.12 -15.61
CA ARG A 476 14.69 -1.71 -15.01
C ARG A 476 14.80 -2.04 -13.52
N PHE A 477 13.67 -2.12 -12.81
CA PHE A 477 13.64 -2.39 -11.39
C PHE A 477 12.43 -3.24 -10.97
N ILE A 478 12.55 -3.84 -9.81
CA ILE A 478 11.51 -4.63 -9.13
C ILE A 478 11.22 -3.97 -7.78
N GLU A 479 9.96 -3.66 -7.52
CA GLU A 479 9.47 -3.30 -6.19
C GLU A 479 9.11 -4.58 -5.43
N THR A 480 9.95 -4.97 -4.49
CA THR A 480 9.73 -6.21 -3.74
C THR A 480 8.79 -5.96 -2.56
N VAL A 481 7.89 -6.88 -2.30
CA VAL A 481 7.02 -6.86 -1.12
C VAL A 481 7.22 -8.17 -0.35
N ILE A 482 7.84 -8.07 0.81
CA ILE A 482 8.08 -9.18 1.72
C ILE A 482 7.17 -8.99 2.93
N ASN A 483 6.20 -9.87 3.10
CA ASN A 483 5.26 -9.84 4.21
C ASN A 483 5.81 -10.70 5.36
N LEU A 484 5.79 -10.16 6.55
CA LEU A 484 6.03 -10.88 7.79
C LEU A 484 4.72 -10.94 8.56
N ALA A 485 4.17 -12.14 8.71
CA ALA A 485 2.92 -12.37 9.43
C ALA A 485 3.20 -13.04 10.78
N PHE A 486 2.48 -12.61 11.83
CA PHE A 486 2.64 -13.12 13.20
C PHE A 486 1.35 -12.99 14.00
N ASP A 487 1.22 -13.73 15.09
CA ASP A 487 0.11 -13.57 16.04
C ASP A 487 0.43 -12.44 17.03
N ARG A 488 -0.41 -11.41 17.07
CA ARG A 488 -0.26 -10.27 18.01
C ARG A 488 -0.60 -10.62 19.46
N ASN A 489 -1.28 -11.74 19.69
CA ASN A 489 -1.55 -12.22 21.05
C ASN A 489 -0.33 -12.87 21.71
N ASP A 490 0.73 -13.14 20.93
CA ASP A 490 1.99 -13.70 21.43
C ASP A 490 3.08 -12.61 21.46
N PRO A 491 3.41 -12.04 22.65
CA PRO A 491 4.40 -10.98 22.78
C PRO A 491 5.81 -11.37 22.29
N GLU A 492 6.21 -12.65 22.44
CA GLU A 492 7.50 -13.11 21.95
C GLU A 492 7.54 -13.15 20.42
N ARG A 493 6.42 -13.54 19.79
CA ARG A 493 6.30 -13.48 18.33
C ARG A 493 6.31 -12.04 17.81
N VAL A 494 5.65 -11.10 18.51
CA VAL A 494 5.69 -9.66 18.20
C VAL A 494 7.14 -9.16 18.23
N LYS A 495 7.87 -9.42 19.32
CA LYS A 495 9.27 -9.02 19.49
C LYS A 495 10.16 -9.62 18.41
N ALA A 496 10.02 -10.92 18.15
CA ALA A 496 10.77 -11.63 17.11
C ALA A 496 10.47 -11.07 15.72
N ALA A 497 9.21 -10.69 15.44
CA ALA A 497 8.80 -10.12 14.15
C ALA A 497 9.46 -8.76 13.90
N HIS A 498 9.46 -7.88 14.89
CA HIS A 498 10.15 -6.59 14.80
C HIS A 498 11.66 -6.78 14.61
N ALA A 499 12.31 -7.63 15.40
CA ALA A 499 13.74 -7.91 15.27
C ALA A 499 14.10 -8.49 13.89
N CYS A 500 13.30 -9.41 13.37
CA CYS A 500 13.47 -9.98 12.03
C CYS A 500 13.33 -8.90 10.93
N ASN A 501 12.30 -8.06 11.03
CA ASN A 501 12.06 -6.99 10.06
C ASN A 501 13.17 -5.93 10.07
N ASP A 502 13.66 -5.57 11.25
CA ASP A 502 14.72 -4.59 11.44
C ASP A 502 16.06 -5.13 10.91
N GLU A 503 16.41 -6.38 11.22
CA GLU A 503 17.62 -7.02 10.70
C GLU A 503 17.58 -7.10 9.17
N LEU A 504 16.45 -7.53 8.61
CA LEU A 504 16.29 -7.65 7.16
C LEU A 504 16.38 -6.29 6.47
N THR A 505 15.71 -5.28 6.99
CA THR A 505 15.74 -3.91 6.45
C THR A 505 17.16 -3.35 6.49
N ALA A 506 17.85 -3.46 7.65
CA ALA A 506 19.24 -3.01 7.79
C ALA A 506 20.20 -3.75 6.85
N ALA A 507 19.98 -5.05 6.60
CA ALA A 507 20.78 -5.83 5.66
C ALA A 507 20.60 -5.31 4.23
N PHE A 508 19.36 -5.07 3.78
CA PHE A 508 19.10 -4.52 2.44
C PHE A 508 19.66 -3.11 2.27
N VAL A 509 19.50 -2.23 3.25
CA VAL A 509 20.07 -0.87 3.23
C VAL A 509 21.60 -0.93 3.08
N ARG A 510 22.29 -1.78 3.85
CA ARG A 510 23.73 -1.99 3.79
C ARG A 510 24.20 -2.50 2.42
N ASP A 511 23.39 -3.37 1.79
CA ASP A 511 23.68 -3.94 0.47
C ASP A 511 23.30 -2.99 -0.68
N GLY A 512 22.83 -1.77 -0.40
CA GLY A 512 22.41 -0.77 -1.39
C GLY A 512 21.04 -1.03 -2.02
N LEU A 513 20.26 -1.96 -1.48
CA LEU A 513 18.91 -2.30 -1.94
C LEU A 513 17.87 -1.60 -1.06
N ILE A 514 17.78 -0.28 -1.23
CA ILE A 514 17.01 0.59 -0.35
C ILE A 514 15.50 0.31 -0.47
N PRO A 515 14.74 0.24 0.65
CA PRO A 515 13.28 0.16 0.59
C PRO A 515 12.68 1.35 -0.14
N TYR A 516 11.72 1.12 -1.04
CA TYR A 516 11.03 2.22 -1.73
C TYR A 516 10.05 2.98 -0.82
N ARG A 517 9.70 2.40 0.32
CA ARG A 517 9.00 3.05 1.44
C ARG A 517 9.26 2.30 2.74
N VAL A 518 9.06 2.96 3.88
CA VAL A 518 9.28 2.36 5.20
C VAL A 518 8.12 2.64 6.15
N GLY A 519 7.93 1.76 7.12
CA GLY A 519 6.98 1.95 8.20
C GLY A 519 7.42 3.03 9.19
N VAL A 520 6.47 3.52 9.98
CA VAL A 520 6.73 4.54 11.02
C VAL A 520 7.77 4.07 12.04
N GLN A 521 7.90 2.77 12.26
CA GLN A 521 8.87 2.14 13.15
C GLN A 521 10.29 2.09 12.57
N SER A 522 10.44 2.19 11.24
CA SER A 522 11.72 1.99 10.55
C SER A 522 12.29 3.28 9.92
N MET A 523 11.69 4.46 10.18
CA MET A 523 12.16 5.74 9.62
C MET A 523 13.64 6.01 9.91
N GLY A 524 14.10 5.71 11.13
CA GLY A 524 15.50 5.91 11.53
C GLY A 524 16.51 5.01 10.82
N GLN A 525 16.07 3.99 10.07
CA GLN A 525 16.97 3.14 9.29
C GLN A 525 17.32 3.73 7.91
N VAL A 526 16.53 4.72 7.44
CA VAL A 526 16.71 5.34 6.11
C VAL A 526 16.95 6.84 6.18
N VAL A 527 16.53 7.51 7.26
CA VAL A 527 16.73 8.96 7.45
C VAL A 527 18.00 9.17 8.29
N ASP A 528 19.07 9.63 7.64
CA ASP A 528 20.32 9.99 8.32
C ASP A 528 20.46 11.53 8.36
N PRO A 529 20.36 12.18 9.53
CA PRO A 529 20.51 13.62 9.64
C PRO A 529 21.88 14.17 9.23
N ALA A 530 22.90 13.32 9.14
CA ALA A 530 24.23 13.70 8.69
C ALA A 530 24.39 13.72 7.16
N ASP A 531 23.49 13.05 6.43
CA ASP A 531 23.51 12.98 4.98
C ASP A 531 23.03 14.33 4.36
N PRO A 532 23.80 14.90 3.39
CA PRO A 532 23.43 16.14 2.71
C PRO A 532 22.04 16.13 2.06
N PHE A 533 21.55 14.97 1.58
CA PHE A 533 20.20 14.83 1.04
C PHE A 533 19.17 15.15 2.12
N TRP A 534 19.27 14.51 3.29
CA TRP A 534 18.32 14.71 4.39
C TRP A 534 18.44 16.09 5.02
N GLN A 535 19.63 16.71 5.02
CA GLN A 535 19.83 18.11 5.39
C GLN A 535 19.04 19.05 4.46
N THR A 536 19.14 18.81 3.13
CA THR A 536 18.35 19.55 2.12
C THR A 536 16.85 19.36 2.33
N VAL A 537 16.39 18.14 2.61
CA VAL A 537 15.00 17.85 2.97
C VAL A 537 14.58 18.66 4.20
N GLY A 538 15.44 18.77 5.22
CA GLY A 538 15.19 19.60 6.41
C GLY A 538 15.06 21.10 6.09
N GLU A 539 15.86 21.64 5.17
CA GLU A 539 15.75 23.03 4.72
C GLU A 539 14.44 23.27 3.95
N LEU A 540 14.05 22.35 3.05
CA LEU A 540 12.76 22.42 2.37
C LEU A 540 11.60 22.35 3.36
N LYS A 541 11.71 21.50 4.39
CA LYS A 541 10.72 21.43 5.46
C LYS A 541 10.54 22.77 6.16
N LYS A 542 11.62 23.45 6.54
CA LYS A 542 11.58 24.79 7.17
C LYS A 542 10.93 25.84 6.26
N ALA A 543 11.14 25.76 4.95
CA ALA A 543 10.53 26.67 3.99
C ALA A 543 9.01 26.47 3.85
N LEU A 544 8.54 25.22 3.84
CA LEU A 544 7.14 24.85 3.57
C LEU A 544 6.31 24.70 4.85
N ASP A 545 6.94 24.33 5.95
CA ASP A 545 6.35 24.17 7.27
C ASP A 545 7.29 24.72 8.36
N PRO A 546 7.34 26.04 8.54
CA PRO A 546 8.34 26.70 9.38
C PRO A 546 8.40 26.23 10.84
N ASN A 547 7.27 25.79 11.39
CA ASN A 547 7.17 25.29 12.77
C ASN A 547 7.24 23.76 12.88
N GLY A 548 7.42 23.04 11.75
CA GLY A 548 7.58 21.60 11.71
C GLY A 548 6.37 20.81 12.24
N ILE A 549 5.16 21.37 12.07
CA ILE A 549 3.94 20.79 12.67
C ILE A 549 3.37 19.61 11.88
N ILE A 550 3.59 19.52 10.57
CA ILE A 550 3.01 18.46 9.71
C ILE A 550 3.88 17.20 9.75
N ALA A 551 3.33 16.11 10.24
CA ALA A 551 3.93 14.76 10.25
C ALA A 551 5.43 14.75 10.67
N PRO A 552 5.81 15.30 11.84
CA PRO A 552 7.21 15.43 12.24
C PRO A 552 7.88 14.04 12.31
N GLY A 553 9.10 13.94 11.76
CA GLY A 553 9.89 12.72 11.68
C GLY A 553 9.53 11.78 10.54
N ARG A 554 8.48 12.07 9.75
CA ARG A 554 8.12 11.24 8.60
C ARG A 554 8.94 11.66 7.37
N TYR A 555 9.85 10.79 6.90
CA TYR A 555 10.79 11.08 5.81
C TYR A 555 11.47 12.47 5.95
N CYS A 556 11.82 12.82 7.17
CA CYS A 556 12.46 14.08 7.51
C CYS A 556 13.21 13.94 8.84
N PRO A 557 14.41 14.54 8.99
CA PRO A 557 15.18 14.55 10.23
C PRO A 557 14.45 15.13 11.44
#